data_f42e87842c81eda2b8d8027dbf313111
#
_entry.id   f42e87842c81eda2b8d8027dbf313111
#
_cell.length_a   1.000
_cell.length_b   1.000
_cell.length_c   1.000
_cell.angle_alpha   90.00
_cell.angle_beta   90.00
_cell.angle_gamma   90.00
#
_symmetry.space_group_name_H-M   'P 1'
#
loop_
_entity.id
_entity.type
_entity.pdbx_description
1 polymer ?
#
loop_
_entity_poly.entity_id
_entity_poly.type
_entity_poly.pdbx_seq_one_letter_code
_entity_poly.pdbx_strand_id
1 'polypeptide(L)'
;MELIAGIMLDLFFFARFTYIKTQFYKTKGVANGNDRRYISEFIYGYKGHNYVCSVKNNIFSRYHLRGSVYNICVKKDNPYNGVMGNEQTIYMILGIMWFVFDVLYITILALDGLN
;
A
#
# COMPACT_ATOMS: atom_id res chain seq x y z
N MET A 1 -27.78 0.63 -1.35
CA MET A 1 -26.82 0.59 -0.21
C MET A 1 -25.50 -0.07 -0.56
N GLU A 2 -25.53 -1.27 -1.11
CA GLU A 2 -24.31 -2.02 -1.48
C GLU A 2 -23.48 -1.31 -2.55
N LEU A 3 -24.13 -0.71 -3.55
CA LEU A 3 -23.43 0.06 -4.58
C LEU A 3 -22.72 1.30 -4.00
N ILE A 4 -23.38 2.00 -3.08
CA ILE A 4 -22.79 3.15 -2.42
C ILE A 4 -21.57 2.73 -1.58
N ALA A 5 -21.66 1.64 -0.84
CA ALA A 5 -20.56 1.10 -0.06
C ALA A 5 -19.39 0.71 -0.97
N GLY A 6 -19.66 0.07 -2.11
CA GLY A 6 -18.63 -0.31 -3.10
C GLY A 6 -17.92 0.90 -3.68
N ILE A 7 -18.68 1.95 -4.03
CA ILE A 7 -18.10 3.20 -4.55
C ILE A 7 -17.23 3.87 -3.48
N MET A 8 -17.67 3.90 -2.23
CA MET A 8 -16.88 4.47 -1.14
C MET A 8 -15.58 3.70 -0.91
N LEU A 9 -15.60 2.36 -1.00
CA LEU A 9 -14.39 1.54 -0.90
C LEU A 9 -13.43 1.81 -2.07
N ASP A 10 -13.94 1.95 -3.29
CA ASP A 10 -13.11 2.31 -4.44
C ASP A 10 -12.44 3.66 -4.23
N LEU A 11 -13.18 4.65 -3.78
CA LEU A 11 -12.61 5.97 -3.50
C LEU A 11 -11.54 5.89 -2.42
N PHE A 12 -11.75 5.08 -1.38
CA PHE A 12 -10.78 4.88 -0.32
C PHE A 12 -9.49 4.24 -0.87
N PHE A 13 -9.61 3.16 -1.65
CA PHE A 13 -8.45 2.45 -2.19
C PHE A 13 -7.66 3.33 -3.16
N PHE A 14 -8.33 4.06 -4.05
CA PHE A 14 -7.65 4.96 -4.98
C PHE A 14 -7.07 6.19 -4.27
N ALA A 15 -7.72 6.68 -3.24
CA ALA A 15 -7.18 7.75 -2.42
C ALA A 15 -5.89 7.32 -1.71
N ARG A 16 -5.85 6.12 -1.14
CA ARG A 16 -4.64 5.56 -0.52
C ARG A 16 -3.54 5.33 -1.54
N PHE A 17 -3.86 4.80 -2.71
CA PHE A 17 -2.91 4.63 -3.79
C PHE A 17 -2.27 5.96 -4.18
N THR A 18 -3.09 6.99 -4.41
CA THR A 18 -2.61 8.33 -4.77
C THR A 18 -1.80 8.96 -3.65
N TYR A 19 -2.24 8.81 -2.40
CA TYR A 19 -1.51 9.30 -1.23
C TYR A 19 -0.10 8.72 -1.18
N ILE A 20 0.03 7.40 -1.30
CA ILE A 20 1.33 6.74 -1.28
C ILE A 20 2.18 7.18 -2.46
N LYS A 21 1.59 7.27 -3.66
CA LYS A 21 2.30 7.69 -4.86
C LYS A 21 2.86 9.12 -4.75
N THR A 22 2.11 10.03 -4.13
CA THR A 22 2.48 11.45 -4.07
C THR A 22 3.27 11.82 -2.82
N GLN A 23 2.99 11.19 -1.68
CA GLN A 23 3.59 11.55 -0.38
C GLN A 23 4.78 10.67 0.01
N PHE A 24 4.99 9.56 -0.69
CA PHE A 24 6.09 8.65 -0.44
C PHE A 24 6.95 8.52 -1.69
N TYR A 25 8.22 8.18 -1.50
CA TYR A 25 9.09 7.80 -2.61
C TYR A 25 9.60 6.38 -2.41
N LYS A 26 9.84 5.68 -3.51
CA LYS A 26 10.32 4.30 -3.49
C LYS A 26 11.83 4.27 -3.33
N THR A 27 12.32 3.43 -2.43
CA THR A 27 13.75 3.21 -2.25
C THR A 27 13.98 1.76 -1.80
N LYS A 28 15.24 1.39 -1.67
CA LYS A 28 15.62 0.06 -1.16
C LYS A 28 16.17 0.22 0.24
N GLY A 29 15.64 -0.58 1.16
CA GLY A 29 16.09 -0.63 2.53
C GLY A 29 16.65 -1.98 2.91
N VAL A 30 17.63 -2.01 3.79
CA VAL A 30 18.23 -3.23 4.32
C VAL A 30 17.57 -3.55 5.65
N ALA A 31 17.03 -4.76 5.79
CA ALA A 31 16.38 -5.18 7.02
C ALA A 31 17.39 -5.21 8.18
N ASN A 32 17.00 -4.58 9.29
CA ASN A 32 17.86 -4.39 10.45
C ASN A 32 17.76 -5.53 11.49
N GLY A 33 16.78 -6.42 11.33
CA GLY A 33 16.53 -7.50 12.26
C GLY A 33 15.70 -7.12 13.49
N ASN A 34 15.30 -5.85 13.62
CA ASN A 34 14.48 -5.37 14.72
C ASN A 34 13.00 -5.40 14.35
N ASP A 35 12.50 -6.58 13.98
CA ASP A 35 11.11 -6.73 13.60
C ASP A 35 10.23 -6.80 14.84
N ARG A 36 9.20 -5.96 14.84
CA ARG A 36 8.09 -6.02 15.80
C ARG A 36 6.86 -6.60 15.10
N ARG A 37 5.81 -6.84 15.85
CA ARG A 37 4.61 -7.51 15.33
C ARG A 37 4.05 -6.85 14.05
N TYR A 38 4.05 -5.52 14.00
CA TYR A 38 3.47 -4.77 12.87
C TYR A 38 4.46 -3.81 12.22
N ILE A 39 5.67 -3.71 12.77
CA ILE A 39 6.66 -2.72 12.33
C ILE A 39 8.00 -3.41 12.17
N SER A 40 8.67 -3.14 11.06
CA SER A 40 10.04 -3.57 10.81
C SER A 40 10.92 -2.36 10.60
N GLU A 41 12.18 -2.45 10.98
CA GLU A 41 13.15 -1.39 10.77
C GLU A 41 14.00 -1.70 9.55
N PHE A 42 14.20 -0.68 8.71
CA PHE A 42 15.07 -0.76 7.52
C PHE A 42 16.05 0.40 7.54
N ILE A 43 17.27 0.12 7.08
CA ILE A 43 18.30 1.14 6.90
C ILE A 43 18.35 1.46 5.41
N TYR A 44 18.27 2.74 5.06
CA TYR A 44 18.38 3.20 3.68
C TYR A 44 19.24 4.46 3.61
N GLY A 45 19.84 4.69 2.43
CA GLY A 45 20.65 5.90 2.18
C GLY A 45 19.86 6.95 1.42
N TYR A 46 19.99 8.21 1.84
CA TYR A 46 19.39 9.34 1.16
C TYR A 46 20.30 10.56 1.30
N LYS A 47 20.69 11.15 0.18
CA LYS A 47 21.57 12.34 0.11
C LYS A 47 22.85 12.18 0.94
N GLY A 48 23.48 11.01 0.88
CA GLY A 48 24.72 10.72 1.59
C GLY A 48 24.59 10.39 3.06
N HIS A 49 23.36 10.33 3.59
CA HIS A 49 23.07 9.96 4.97
C HIS A 49 22.33 8.64 5.02
N ASN A 50 22.59 7.85 6.07
CA ASN A 50 21.86 6.63 6.34
C ASN A 50 20.77 6.90 7.39
N TYR A 51 19.56 6.44 7.10
CA TYR A 51 18.41 6.59 8.00
C TYR A 51 17.87 5.23 8.39
N VAL A 52 17.39 5.13 9.63
CA VAL A 52 16.65 3.96 10.11
C VAL A 52 15.16 4.31 10.01
N CYS A 53 14.45 3.60 9.16
CA CYS A 53 13.04 3.84 8.89
C CYS A 53 12.18 2.76 9.55
N SER A 54 11.15 3.16 10.28
CA SER A 54 10.13 2.24 10.81
C SER A 54 9.06 2.05 9.76
N VAL A 55 8.94 0.83 9.23
CA VAL A 55 8.04 0.48 8.13
C VAL A 55 6.93 -0.40 8.66
N LYS A 56 5.69 -0.04 8.36
CA LYS A 56 4.53 -0.85 8.72
C LYS A 56 4.49 -2.11 7.85
N ASN A 57 4.40 -3.27 8.49
CA ASN A 57 4.23 -4.54 7.80
C ASN A 57 2.79 -4.70 7.32
N ASN A 58 2.62 -5.50 6.28
CA ASN A 58 1.30 -5.92 5.82
C ASN A 58 1.26 -7.45 5.70
N ILE A 59 0.12 -8.02 5.31
CA ILE A 59 -0.07 -9.48 5.27
C ILE A 59 0.85 -10.17 4.26
N PHE A 60 1.38 -9.43 3.27
CA PHE A 60 2.26 -9.96 2.24
C PHE A 60 3.74 -9.72 2.53
N SER A 61 4.06 -8.93 3.56
CA SER A 61 5.44 -8.56 3.90
C SER A 61 5.59 -8.50 5.43
N ARG A 62 5.49 -9.64 6.08
CA ARG A 62 5.53 -9.75 7.54
C ARG A 62 6.89 -10.17 8.09
N TYR A 63 7.66 -10.90 7.30
CA TYR A 63 8.94 -11.46 7.72
C TYR A 63 10.06 -10.93 6.84
N HIS A 64 11.13 -10.46 7.47
CA HIS A 64 12.27 -9.89 6.77
C HIS A 64 13.56 -10.49 7.33
N LEU A 65 14.41 -10.97 6.44
CA LEU A 65 15.71 -11.50 6.83
C LEU A 65 16.69 -10.34 7.04
N ARG A 66 17.34 -10.32 8.19
CA ARG A 66 18.36 -9.31 8.50
C ARG A 66 19.44 -9.28 7.42
N GLY A 67 19.79 -8.09 6.96
CA GLY A 67 20.80 -7.91 5.91
C GLY A 67 20.28 -8.05 4.49
N SER A 68 19.05 -8.51 4.30
CA SER A 68 18.43 -8.59 2.97
C SER A 68 17.84 -7.26 2.56
N VAL A 69 17.81 -7.00 1.25
CA VAL A 69 17.32 -5.75 0.67
C VAL A 69 15.86 -5.93 0.28
N TYR A 70 15.03 -4.97 0.67
CA TYR A 70 13.61 -4.93 0.33
C TYR A 70 13.24 -3.58 -0.25
N ASN A 71 12.21 -3.57 -1.10
CA ASN A 71 11.64 -2.33 -1.60
C ASN A 71 10.73 -1.73 -0.53
N ILE A 72 10.96 -0.45 -0.21
CA ILE A 72 10.17 0.29 0.77
C ILE A 72 9.75 1.63 0.18
N CYS A 73 8.68 2.21 0.72
CA CYS A 73 8.26 3.56 0.41
C CYS A 73 8.43 4.42 1.66
N VAL A 74 9.16 5.51 1.55
CA VAL A 74 9.49 6.39 2.67
C VAL A 74 8.72 7.69 2.50
N LYS A 75 8.15 8.20 3.59
CA LYS A 75 7.40 9.45 3.58
C LYS A 75 8.33 10.62 3.29
N LYS A 76 7.96 11.47 2.32
CA LYS A 76 8.81 12.55 1.82
C LYS A 76 9.17 13.58 2.89
N ASP A 77 8.26 13.85 3.81
CA ASP A 77 8.45 14.84 4.87
C ASP A 77 8.92 14.24 6.21
N ASN A 78 9.01 12.90 6.28
CA ASN A 78 9.47 12.22 7.48
C ASN A 78 10.28 10.96 7.11
N PRO A 79 11.62 11.05 7.07
CA PRO A 79 12.47 9.93 6.64
C PRO A 79 12.48 8.74 7.60
N TYR A 80 11.86 8.86 8.77
CA TYR A 80 11.82 7.79 9.76
C TYR A 80 10.56 6.94 9.66
N ASN A 81 9.60 7.33 8.82
CA ASN A 81 8.35 6.60 8.62
C ASN A 81 8.21 6.14 7.18
N GLY A 82 7.67 4.94 7.01
CA GLY A 82 7.45 4.37 5.69
C GLY A 82 6.46 3.24 5.69
N VAL A 83 6.21 2.70 4.50
CA VAL A 83 5.39 1.51 4.27
C VAL A 83 6.17 0.57 3.35
N MET A 84 5.74 -0.70 3.31
CA MET A 84 6.36 -1.66 2.40
C MET A 84 6.15 -1.24 0.94
N GLY A 85 7.12 -1.55 0.08
CA GLY A 85 7.08 -1.14 -1.33
C GLY A 85 5.90 -1.71 -2.11
N ASN A 86 5.32 -2.83 -1.66
CA ASN A 86 4.14 -3.43 -2.29
C ASN A 86 2.82 -2.82 -1.83
N GLU A 87 2.83 -1.90 -0.85
CA GLU A 87 1.61 -1.29 -0.28
C GLU A 87 0.80 -0.56 -1.35
N GLN A 88 1.46 0.26 -2.16
CA GLN A 88 0.82 0.97 -3.26
C GLN A 88 0.16 0.01 -4.27
N THR A 89 0.87 -1.06 -4.63
CA THR A 89 0.36 -2.07 -5.56
C THR A 89 -0.85 -2.80 -4.97
N ILE A 90 -0.84 -3.10 -3.68
CA ILE A 90 -1.96 -3.74 -2.99
C ILE A 90 -3.22 -2.88 -3.09
N TYR A 91 -3.12 -1.58 -2.80
CA TYR A 91 -4.28 -0.68 -2.91
C TYR A 91 -4.78 -0.54 -4.33
N MET A 92 -3.87 -0.51 -5.31
CA MET A 92 -4.23 -0.48 -6.72
C MET A 92 -5.03 -1.73 -7.13
N ILE A 93 -4.55 -2.91 -6.75
CA ILE A 93 -5.21 -4.18 -7.07
C ILE A 93 -6.59 -4.24 -6.40
N LEU A 94 -6.69 -3.88 -5.13
CA LEU A 94 -7.96 -3.88 -4.41
C LEU A 94 -8.95 -2.91 -5.03
N GLY A 95 -8.50 -1.72 -5.43
CA GLY A 95 -9.35 -0.73 -6.09
C GLY A 95 -9.87 -1.23 -7.43
N ILE A 96 -9.02 -1.85 -8.23
CA ILE A 96 -9.42 -2.42 -9.53
C ILE A 96 -10.43 -3.55 -9.34
N MET A 97 -10.21 -4.44 -8.37
CA MET A 97 -11.12 -5.55 -8.08
C MET A 97 -12.50 -5.03 -7.70
N TRP A 98 -12.58 -4.06 -6.79
CA TRP A 98 -13.87 -3.49 -6.39
C TRP A 98 -14.55 -2.75 -7.53
N PHE A 99 -13.78 -2.05 -8.35
CA PHE A 99 -14.33 -1.37 -9.53
C PHE A 99 -14.97 -2.38 -10.49
N VAL A 100 -14.33 -3.51 -10.74
CA VAL A 100 -14.88 -4.58 -11.58
C VAL A 100 -16.18 -5.13 -10.97
N PHE A 101 -16.21 -5.38 -9.66
CA PHE A 101 -17.43 -5.82 -8.98
C PHE A 101 -18.56 -4.81 -9.10
N ASP A 102 -18.27 -3.52 -8.96
CA ASP A 102 -19.27 -2.47 -9.12
C ASP A 102 -19.86 -2.44 -10.52
N VAL A 103 -19.02 -2.57 -11.56
CA VAL A 103 -19.46 -2.63 -12.95
C VAL A 103 -20.35 -3.86 -13.19
N LEU A 104 -19.96 -5.02 -12.68
CA LEU A 104 -20.74 -6.23 -12.81
C LEU A 104 -22.09 -6.08 -12.09
N TYR A 105 -22.11 -5.51 -10.91
CA TYR A 105 -23.33 -5.29 -10.15
C TYR A 105 -24.30 -4.37 -10.89
N ILE A 106 -23.81 -3.25 -11.43
CA ILE A 106 -24.62 -2.32 -12.24
C ILE A 106 -25.16 -3.02 -13.49
N THR A 107 -24.33 -3.82 -14.16
CA THR A 107 -24.75 -4.58 -15.35
C THR A 107 -25.88 -5.57 -15.03
N ILE A 108 -25.74 -6.29 -13.93
CA ILE A 108 -26.78 -7.24 -13.50
C ILE A 108 -28.09 -6.50 -13.19
N LEU A 109 -28.03 -5.39 -12.47
CA LEU A 109 -29.21 -4.58 -12.17
C LEU A 109 -29.88 -4.04 -13.45
N ALA A 110 -29.09 -3.60 -14.41
CA ALA A 110 -29.60 -3.10 -15.69
C ALA A 110 -30.30 -4.22 -16.49
N LEU A 111 -29.73 -5.41 -16.50
CA LEU A 111 -30.33 -6.55 -17.18
C LEU A 111 -31.63 -7.00 -16.50
N ASP A 112 -31.66 -7.02 -15.18
CA ASP A 112 -32.89 -7.35 -14.44
C ASP A 112 -33.98 -6.31 -14.68
N GLY A 113 -33.59 -5.01 -14.80
CA GLY A 113 -34.53 -3.94 -15.11
C GLY A 113 -35.12 -3.99 -16.52
N LEU A 114 -34.46 -4.72 -17.44
CA LEU A 114 -34.95 -4.90 -18.81
C LEU A 114 -35.94 -6.07 -18.95
N ASN A 115 -35.98 -6.92 -17.97
CA ASN A 115 -36.94 -8.03 -17.94
C ASN A 115 -38.19 -7.63 -17.12
#